data_2dcc59357bce07f96edf88e8eccd2f22
#
_entry.id   2dcc59357bce07f96edf88e8eccd2f22
#
_cell.length_a   1.000
_cell.length_b   1.000
_cell.length_c   1.000
_cell.angle_alpha   90.00
_cell.angle_beta   90.00
_cell.angle_gamma   90.00
#
_symmetry.space_group_name_H-M   'P 1'
#
loop_
_entity.id
_entity.type
_entity.pdbx_description
1 polymer ?
#
loop_
_entity_poly.entity_id
_entity_poly.type
_entity_poly.pdbx_seq_one_letter_code
_entity_poly.pdbx_strand_id
1 'polypeptide(L)'
;MIIRQNAQHLQRWITALSVLVAGLAAIAAGAGVVTAWGHIHHPFVTLRGESVSIQGGGLYGHDPVSGAAQAIGQDFVTLLVAVPLLLVALRLASSGSVRGQLMRAGALAYFAYTYILMAFGGTYNELFLVYVALFSASSFGFTLCVVSFDADRLQEHFSERFGRRRVGWALIGFGALLTLMWLGRIVPSLLAGKPPPGLDSYSTLFVQAGDLGIVIPTAILAGALLVRGQAFGYVLAPVMLVMASAFGLALLAMSAAMILAGVEIPLVELFIFSTL
;
A
#
# COMPACT_ATOMS: atom_id res chain seq x y z
N MET A 1 24.81 26.62 11.18
CA MET A 1 23.80 27.47 10.55
C MET A 1 23.27 26.88 9.25
N ILE A 2 24.09 26.29 8.39
CA ILE A 2 23.70 25.65 7.11
C ILE A 2 22.75 24.48 7.31
N ILE A 3 22.93 23.68 8.35
CA ILE A 3 22.10 22.48 8.65
C ILE A 3 20.66 22.86 9.02
N ARG A 4 20.42 24.01 9.73
CA ARG A 4 19.06 24.45 10.10
C ARG A 4 18.25 24.97 8.91
N GLN A 5 18.86 25.67 7.97
CA GLN A 5 18.17 26.16 6.76
C GLN A 5 17.79 25.00 5.83
N ASN A 6 18.66 24.03 5.62
CA ASN A 6 18.39 22.85 4.83
C ASN A 6 17.27 21.97 5.46
N ALA A 7 17.26 21.82 6.79
CA ALA A 7 16.23 21.05 7.48
C ALA A 7 14.83 21.72 7.35
N GLN A 8 14.74 23.05 7.48
CA GLN A 8 13.46 23.75 7.30
C GLN A 8 12.96 23.69 5.85
N HIS A 9 13.87 23.82 4.88
CA HIS A 9 13.53 23.72 3.47
C HIS A 9 13.01 22.32 3.12
N LEU A 10 13.69 21.28 3.63
CA LEU A 10 13.30 19.90 3.45
C LEU A 10 11.90 19.63 4.04
N GLN A 11 11.63 20.10 5.25
CA GLN A 11 10.31 19.94 5.89
C GLN A 11 9.18 20.65 5.12
N ARG A 12 9.45 21.80 4.49
CA ARG A 12 8.47 22.48 3.62
C ARG A 12 8.11 21.63 2.41
N TRP A 13 9.09 21.03 1.74
CA TRP A 13 8.83 20.13 0.61
C TRP A 13 8.07 18.89 1.02
N ILE A 14 8.44 18.24 2.11
CA ILE A 14 7.72 17.07 2.62
C ILE A 14 6.27 17.44 2.92
N THR A 15 6.03 18.60 3.53
CA THR A 15 4.67 19.07 3.85
C THR A 15 3.88 19.38 2.58
N ALA A 16 4.47 20.07 1.60
CA ALA A 16 3.81 20.39 0.34
C ALA A 16 3.42 19.12 -0.44
N LEU A 17 4.34 18.14 -0.55
CA LEU A 17 4.06 16.86 -1.18
C LEU A 17 2.98 16.07 -0.44
N SER A 18 3.00 16.08 0.91
CA SER A 18 1.98 15.39 1.69
C SER A 18 0.58 16.01 1.53
N VAL A 19 0.48 17.33 1.46
CA VAL A 19 -0.79 18.03 1.19
C VAL A 19 -1.28 17.72 -0.23
N LEU A 20 -0.38 17.74 -1.21
CA LEU A 20 -0.69 17.37 -2.59
C LEU A 20 -1.22 15.93 -2.67
N VAL A 21 -0.54 14.98 -2.02
CA VAL A 21 -0.96 13.57 -1.97
C VAL A 21 -2.34 13.46 -1.33
N ALA A 22 -2.58 14.10 -0.17
CA ALA A 22 -3.88 14.04 0.49
C ALA A 22 -5.02 14.57 -0.40
N GLY A 23 -4.80 15.71 -1.09
CA GLY A 23 -5.80 16.30 -1.99
C GLY A 23 -6.08 15.44 -3.21
N LEU A 24 -5.03 15.02 -3.93
CA LEU A 24 -5.19 14.19 -5.13
C LEU A 24 -5.77 12.81 -4.79
N ALA A 25 -5.35 12.18 -3.67
CA ALA A 25 -5.88 10.89 -3.25
C ALA A 25 -7.36 10.98 -2.86
N ALA A 26 -7.78 12.06 -2.20
CA ALA A 26 -9.19 12.28 -1.89
C ALA A 26 -10.04 12.43 -3.18
N ILE A 27 -9.52 13.12 -4.20
CA ILE A 27 -10.21 13.25 -5.49
C ILE A 27 -10.28 11.90 -6.21
N ALA A 28 -9.15 11.19 -6.29
CA ALA A 28 -9.08 9.92 -7.01
C ALA A 28 -9.97 8.84 -6.36
N ALA A 29 -9.85 8.65 -5.06
CA ALA A 29 -10.66 7.68 -4.34
C ALA A 29 -12.15 8.09 -4.27
N GLY A 30 -12.44 9.40 -4.19
CA GLY A 30 -13.80 9.92 -4.29
C GLY A 30 -14.44 9.59 -5.62
N ALA A 31 -13.72 9.74 -6.73
CA ALA A 31 -14.20 9.36 -8.06
C ALA A 31 -14.48 7.85 -8.15
N GLY A 32 -13.58 7.00 -7.63
CA GLY A 32 -13.76 5.55 -7.61
C GLY A 32 -15.01 5.13 -6.84
N VAL A 33 -15.22 5.68 -5.64
CA VAL A 33 -16.40 5.38 -4.80
C VAL A 33 -17.70 5.88 -5.44
N VAL A 34 -17.73 7.10 -5.98
CA VAL A 34 -18.95 7.69 -6.57
C VAL A 34 -19.38 6.95 -7.82
N THR A 35 -18.45 6.46 -8.62
CA THR A 35 -18.74 5.76 -9.89
C THR A 35 -18.83 4.23 -9.74
N ALA A 36 -18.84 3.70 -8.52
CA ALA A 36 -18.76 2.26 -8.23
C ALA A 36 -20.01 1.45 -8.58
N TRP A 37 -21.18 2.07 -8.70
CA TRP A 37 -22.48 1.40 -8.60
C TRP A 37 -23.26 1.35 -9.90
N GLY A 38 -24.15 0.34 -10.03
CA GLY A 38 -25.18 0.28 -11.06
C GLY A 38 -24.70 -0.22 -12.43
N HIS A 39 -23.57 -0.92 -12.49
CA HIS A 39 -23.01 -1.41 -13.76
C HIS A 39 -23.42 -2.84 -14.06
N ILE A 40 -23.53 -3.15 -15.36
CA ILE A 40 -23.83 -4.50 -15.86
C ILE A 40 -22.50 -5.14 -16.27
N HIS A 41 -22.15 -6.22 -15.61
CA HIS A 41 -20.96 -7.00 -15.94
C HIS A 41 -21.13 -7.65 -17.32
N HIS A 42 -20.05 -7.77 -18.08
CA HIS A 42 -20.05 -8.43 -19.37
C HIS A 42 -18.85 -9.37 -19.54
N PRO A 43 -19.00 -10.46 -20.31
CA PRO A 43 -17.90 -11.39 -20.54
C PRO A 43 -16.85 -10.74 -21.45
N PHE A 44 -15.60 -11.05 -21.16
CA PHE A 44 -14.44 -10.63 -21.94
C PHE A 44 -13.49 -11.82 -22.12
N VAL A 45 -13.05 -12.05 -23.36
CA VAL A 45 -12.06 -13.10 -23.64
C VAL A 45 -10.67 -12.48 -23.59
N THR A 46 -9.84 -12.97 -22.67
CA THR A 46 -8.45 -12.50 -22.50
C THR A 46 -7.58 -12.91 -23.68
N LEU A 47 -6.38 -12.31 -23.80
CA LEU A 47 -5.37 -12.70 -24.79
C LEU A 47 -4.93 -14.17 -24.66
N ARG A 48 -5.19 -14.81 -23.52
CA ARG A 48 -4.89 -16.22 -23.25
C ARG A 48 -6.06 -17.15 -23.58
N GLY A 49 -7.19 -16.60 -24.06
CA GLY A 49 -8.40 -17.37 -24.40
C GLY A 49 -9.31 -17.69 -23.20
N GLU A 50 -9.04 -17.14 -22.01
CA GLU A 50 -9.88 -17.30 -20.83
C GLU A 50 -11.06 -16.33 -20.87
N SER A 51 -12.25 -16.77 -20.45
CA SER A 51 -13.41 -15.88 -20.29
C SER A 51 -13.46 -15.36 -18.86
N VAL A 52 -13.40 -14.03 -18.71
CA VAL A 52 -13.51 -13.33 -17.44
C VAL A 52 -14.66 -12.33 -17.47
N SER A 53 -15.18 -11.95 -16.31
CA SER A 53 -16.21 -10.93 -16.20
C SER A 53 -15.59 -9.57 -15.94
N ILE A 54 -15.96 -8.56 -16.76
CA ILE A 54 -15.50 -7.17 -16.65
C ILE A 54 -16.59 -6.32 -15.97
N GLN A 55 -16.17 -5.32 -15.18
CA GLN A 55 -17.04 -4.44 -14.39
C GLN A 55 -18.08 -3.70 -15.24
N GLY A 56 -17.73 -3.25 -16.43
CA GLY A 56 -18.66 -2.72 -17.42
C GLY A 56 -18.99 -1.24 -17.30
N GLY A 57 -18.52 -0.53 -16.28
CA GLY A 57 -18.75 0.91 -16.14
C GLY A 57 -18.08 1.52 -14.91
N GLY A 58 -18.19 2.85 -14.79
CA GLY A 58 -17.48 3.62 -13.77
C GLY A 58 -15.99 3.74 -14.02
N LEU A 59 -15.26 4.28 -13.06
CA LEU A 59 -13.80 4.50 -13.15
C LEU A 59 -13.04 3.18 -13.42
N TYR A 60 -13.50 2.07 -12.85
CA TYR A 60 -12.90 0.75 -12.99
C TYR A 60 -13.64 -0.14 -14.00
N GLY A 61 -14.33 0.50 -14.98
CA GLY A 61 -15.19 -0.18 -15.94
C GLY A 61 -14.49 -1.20 -16.83
N HIS A 62 -13.20 -1.08 -17.04
CA HIS A 62 -12.38 -1.99 -17.85
C HIS A 62 -11.64 -3.05 -17.03
N ASP A 63 -11.72 -2.98 -15.70
CA ASP A 63 -11.12 -3.98 -14.83
C ASP A 63 -12.01 -5.24 -14.71
N PRO A 64 -11.42 -6.41 -14.41
CA PRO A 64 -12.21 -7.57 -13.99
C PRO A 64 -13.05 -7.20 -12.75
N VAL A 65 -14.20 -7.83 -12.58
CA VAL A 65 -15.09 -7.56 -11.43
C VAL A 65 -14.34 -7.71 -10.10
N SER A 66 -13.45 -8.70 -9.99
CA SER A 66 -12.58 -8.91 -8.83
C SER A 66 -11.65 -7.72 -8.57
N GLY A 67 -10.99 -7.23 -9.62
CA GLY A 67 -10.07 -6.09 -9.55
C GLY A 67 -10.79 -4.77 -9.25
N ALA A 68 -11.91 -4.51 -9.92
CA ALA A 68 -12.76 -3.34 -9.68
C ALA A 68 -13.27 -3.30 -8.23
N ALA A 69 -13.76 -4.43 -7.70
CA ALA A 69 -14.22 -4.53 -6.32
C ALA A 69 -13.08 -4.24 -5.32
N GLN A 70 -11.88 -4.78 -5.57
CA GLN A 70 -10.70 -4.48 -4.74
C GLN A 70 -10.33 -2.99 -4.80
N ALA A 71 -10.30 -2.38 -5.99
CA ALA A 71 -10.01 -0.96 -6.15
C ALA A 71 -11.03 -0.08 -5.40
N ILE A 72 -12.32 -0.39 -5.49
CA ILE A 72 -13.39 0.30 -4.75
C ILE A 72 -13.20 0.15 -3.23
N GLY A 73 -12.92 -1.06 -2.74
CA GLY A 73 -12.64 -1.31 -1.33
C GLY A 73 -11.42 -0.51 -0.83
N GLN A 74 -10.37 -0.46 -1.65
CA GLN A 74 -9.17 0.36 -1.41
C GLN A 74 -9.51 1.86 -1.33
N ASP A 75 -10.36 2.36 -2.22
CA ASP A 75 -10.77 3.77 -2.25
C ASP A 75 -11.55 4.16 -1.00
N PHE A 76 -12.44 3.32 -0.50
CA PHE A 76 -13.11 3.56 0.79
C PHE A 76 -12.10 3.75 1.92
N VAL A 77 -11.10 2.88 2.02
CA VAL A 77 -10.06 3.01 3.07
C VAL A 77 -9.16 4.20 2.82
N THR A 78 -8.86 4.51 1.57
CA THR A 78 -8.12 5.71 1.21
C THR A 78 -8.82 6.97 1.73
N LEU A 79 -10.13 7.10 1.50
CA LEU A 79 -10.92 8.25 1.95
C LEU A 79 -11.10 8.31 3.48
N LEU A 80 -11.45 7.17 4.08
CA LEU A 80 -11.90 7.15 5.48
C LEU A 80 -10.75 6.95 6.47
N VAL A 81 -9.63 6.40 6.02
CA VAL A 81 -8.49 6.06 6.88
C VAL A 81 -7.21 6.74 6.43
N ALA A 82 -6.74 6.48 5.20
CA ALA A 82 -5.39 6.87 4.81
C ALA A 82 -5.24 8.39 4.64
N VAL A 83 -6.20 9.08 4.03
CA VAL A 83 -6.20 10.55 3.92
C VAL A 83 -6.30 11.19 5.30
N PRO A 84 -7.26 10.85 6.18
CA PRO A 84 -7.28 11.35 7.55
C PRO A 84 -6.00 11.05 8.35
N LEU A 85 -5.44 9.85 8.22
CA LEU A 85 -4.18 9.47 8.85
C LEU A 85 -3.05 10.41 8.42
N LEU A 86 -2.92 10.69 7.12
CA LEU A 86 -1.90 11.61 6.61
C LEU A 86 -2.11 13.04 7.12
N LEU A 87 -3.35 13.54 7.18
CA LEU A 87 -3.67 14.87 7.70
C LEU A 87 -3.35 14.99 9.20
N VAL A 88 -3.71 13.98 10.00
CA VAL A 88 -3.35 13.91 11.43
C VAL A 88 -1.84 13.86 11.60
N ALA A 89 -1.16 13.03 10.81
CA ALA A 89 0.30 12.91 10.84
C ALA A 89 0.99 14.23 10.48
N LEU A 90 0.46 14.96 9.47
CA LEU A 90 0.94 16.31 9.10
C LEU A 90 0.82 17.29 10.28
N ARG A 91 -0.33 17.32 10.93
CA ARG A 91 -0.54 18.22 12.07
C ARG A 91 0.39 17.89 13.23
N LEU A 92 0.56 16.61 13.56
CA LEU A 92 1.48 16.17 14.60
C LEU A 92 2.93 16.45 14.24
N ALA A 93 3.33 16.23 12.98
CA ALA A 93 4.68 16.54 12.51
C ALA A 93 4.99 18.03 12.54
N SER A 94 4.01 18.90 12.23
CA SER A 94 4.17 20.37 12.29
C SER A 94 4.41 20.89 13.71
N SER A 95 3.91 20.19 14.74
CA SER A 95 4.22 20.48 16.15
C SER A 95 5.55 19.87 16.65
N GLY A 96 6.37 19.31 15.75
CA GLY A 96 7.67 18.73 16.10
C GLY A 96 7.58 17.28 16.64
N SER A 97 6.42 16.64 16.61
CA SER A 97 6.23 15.27 17.10
C SER A 97 6.97 14.24 16.23
N VAL A 98 7.87 13.48 16.83
CA VAL A 98 8.56 12.33 16.22
C VAL A 98 7.55 11.27 15.75
N ARG A 99 6.51 11.01 16.55
CA ARG A 99 5.42 10.09 16.18
C ARG A 99 4.71 10.56 14.92
N GLY A 100 4.40 11.85 14.84
CA GLY A 100 3.78 12.45 13.64
C GLY A 100 4.66 12.31 12.39
N GLN A 101 5.98 12.46 12.52
CA GLN A 101 6.92 12.29 11.42
C GLN A 101 6.95 10.82 10.92
N LEU A 102 6.99 9.84 11.83
CA LEU A 102 6.96 8.40 11.50
C LEU A 102 5.61 8.00 10.88
N MET A 103 4.50 8.48 11.44
CA MET A 103 3.16 8.26 10.87
C MET A 103 3.05 8.83 9.47
N ARG A 104 3.58 10.04 9.23
CA ARG A 104 3.60 10.67 7.91
C ARG A 104 4.40 9.84 6.91
N ALA A 105 5.59 9.35 7.29
CA ALA A 105 6.39 8.49 6.44
C ALA A 105 5.65 7.18 6.10
N GLY A 106 5.01 6.53 7.09
CA GLY A 106 4.23 5.31 6.86
C GLY A 106 3.00 5.52 5.99
N ALA A 107 2.28 6.64 6.17
CA ALA A 107 1.15 7.00 5.31
C ALA A 107 1.61 7.28 3.87
N LEU A 108 2.73 8.00 3.66
CA LEU A 108 3.29 8.24 2.33
C LEU A 108 3.78 6.94 1.67
N ALA A 109 4.33 5.99 2.43
CA ALA A 109 4.68 4.66 1.93
C ALA A 109 3.44 3.88 1.46
N TYR A 110 2.33 3.95 2.21
CA TYR A 110 1.03 3.41 1.80
C TYR A 110 0.57 4.00 0.46
N PHE A 111 0.56 5.33 0.33
CA PHE A 111 0.16 5.98 -0.92
C PHE A 111 1.09 5.64 -2.08
N ALA A 112 2.41 5.62 -1.85
CA ALA A 112 3.38 5.27 -2.88
C ALA A 112 3.13 3.84 -3.41
N TYR A 113 2.88 2.89 -2.51
CA TYR A 113 2.58 1.51 -2.91
C TYR A 113 1.21 1.38 -3.58
N THR A 114 0.16 2.01 -3.06
CA THR A 114 -1.16 1.99 -3.69
C THR A 114 -1.11 2.52 -5.12
N TYR A 115 -0.49 3.68 -5.31
CA TYR A 115 -0.52 4.33 -6.61
C TYR A 115 0.55 3.84 -7.60
N ILE A 116 1.60 3.15 -7.17
CA ILE A 116 2.43 2.38 -8.11
C ILE A 116 1.63 1.22 -8.72
N LEU A 117 0.83 0.52 -7.91
CA LEU A 117 -0.02 -0.56 -8.40
C LEU A 117 -1.08 -0.03 -9.37
N MET A 118 -1.74 1.09 -9.05
CA MET A 118 -2.74 1.72 -9.93
C MET A 118 -2.12 2.24 -11.24
N ALA A 119 -0.93 2.86 -11.18
CA ALA A 119 -0.29 3.45 -12.35
C ALA A 119 0.36 2.42 -13.29
N PHE A 120 0.87 1.29 -12.76
CA PHE A 120 1.65 0.32 -13.53
C PHE A 120 0.96 -1.03 -13.70
N GLY A 121 -0.02 -1.36 -12.87
CA GLY A 121 -0.66 -2.67 -12.85
C GLY A 121 -2.14 -2.66 -13.16
N GLY A 122 -2.85 -1.59 -12.82
CA GLY A 122 -4.28 -1.44 -13.09
C GLY A 122 -4.60 -1.25 -14.57
N THR A 123 -5.86 -1.43 -14.92
CA THR A 123 -6.35 -1.13 -16.27
C THR A 123 -6.38 0.39 -16.47
N TYR A 124 -5.98 0.86 -17.68
CA TYR A 124 -5.97 2.27 -18.01
C TYR A 124 -7.36 2.91 -17.84
N ASN A 125 -7.40 4.06 -17.17
CA ASN A 125 -8.60 4.87 -16.99
C ASN A 125 -8.28 6.37 -17.01
N GLU A 126 -9.30 7.22 -16.87
CA GLU A 126 -9.19 8.68 -17.00
C GLU A 126 -8.31 9.33 -15.93
N LEU A 127 -8.09 8.66 -14.79
CA LEU A 127 -7.25 9.17 -13.69
C LEU A 127 -5.78 8.73 -13.79
N PHE A 128 -5.36 8.11 -14.89
CA PHE A 128 -4.00 7.61 -15.05
C PHE A 128 -2.92 8.64 -14.67
N LEU A 129 -3.02 9.87 -15.18
CA LEU A 129 -2.04 10.92 -14.84
C LEU A 129 -2.11 11.36 -13.38
N VAL A 130 -3.29 11.28 -12.76
CA VAL A 130 -3.45 11.53 -11.30
C VAL A 130 -2.72 10.43 -10.51
N TYR A 131 -2.84 9.16 -10.91
CA TYR A 131 -2.11 8.06 -10.28
C TYR A 131 -0.61 8.20 -10.43
N VAL A 132 -0.12 8.63 -11.60
CA VAL A 132 1.30 8.91 -11.82
C VAL A 132 1.80 10.05 -10.92
N ALA A 133 1.02 11.14 -10.81
CA ALA A 133 1.34 12.26 -9.92
C ALA A 133 1.34 11.85 -8.44
N LEU A 134 0.37 11.04 -8.02
CA LEU A 134 0.26 10.50 -6.66
C LEU A 134 1.43 9.56 -6.33
N PHE A 135 1.75 8.63 -7.23
CA PHE A 135 2.93 7.77 -7.07
C PHE A 135 4.21 8.59 -6.94
N SER A 136 4.43 9.55 -7.82
CA SER A 136 5.60 10.41 -7.79
C SER A 136 5.68 11.21 -6.48
N ALA A 137 4.63 11.96 -6.16
CA ALA A 137 4.61 12.83 -4.98
C ALA A 137 4.75 12.05 -3.67
N SER A 138 4.09 10.89 -3.55
CA SER A 138 4.20 10.05 -2.36
C SER A 138 5.56 9.37 -2.23
N SER A 139 6.14 8.90 -3.33
CA SER A 139 7.47 8.26 -3.34
C SER A 139 8.57 9.25 -2.96
N PHE A 140 8.57 10.46 -3.57
CA PHE A 140 9.53 11.50 -3.21
C PHE A 140 9.27 12.03 -1.80
N GLY A 141 8.02 12.24 -1.41
CA GLY A 141 7.65 12.63 -0.05
C GLY A 141 8.12 11.61 0.99
N PHE A 142 7.93 10.32 0.75
CA PHE A 142 8.42 9.22 1.59
C PHE A 142 9.95 9.22 1.68
N THR A 143 10.64 9.29 0.53
CA THR A 143 12.10 9.32 0.49
C THR A 143 12.66 10.49 1.29
N LEU A 144 12.11 11.70 1.10
CA LEU A 144 12.54 12.88 1.85
C LEU A 144 12.25 12.73 3.35
N CYS A 145 11.12 12.10 3.74
CA CYS A 145 10.86 11.76 5.14
C CYS A 145 11.96 10.87 5.71
N VAL A 146 12.27 9.75 5.03
CA VAL A 146 13.26 8.77 5.50
C VAL A 146 14.65 9.41 5.65
N VAL A 147 15.08 10.18 4.66
CA VAL A 147 16.38 10.88 4.68
C VAL A 147 16.44 11.98 5.75
N SER A 148 15.29 12.52 6.15
CA SER A 148 15.25 13.56 7.20
C SER A 148 15.43 13.05 8.62
N PHE A 149 15.33 11.73 8.86
CA PHE A 149 15.51 11.16 10.18
C PHE A 149 17.00 11.05 10.56
N ASP A 150 17.31 11.53 11.74
CA ASP A 150 18.53 11.18 12.47
C ASP A 150 18.26 9.86 13.21
N ALA A 151 18.67 8.75 12.61
CA ALA A 151 18.32 7.41 13.10
C ALA A 151 18.90 7.12 14.51
N ASP A 152 20.09 7.63 14.82
CA ASP A 152 20.73 7.41 16.12
C ASP A 152 19.96 8.15 17.22
N ARG A 153 19.61 9.42 16.99
CA ARG A 153 18.79 10.19 17.92
C ARG A 153 17.37 9.64 18.04
N LEU A 154 16.81 9.12 16.94
CA LEU A 154 15.49 8.51 16.98
C LEU A 154 15.46 7.28 17.90
N GLN A 155 16.50 6.45 17.88
CA GLN A 155 16.63 5.28 18.74
C GLN A 155 16.52 5.65 20.22
N GLU A 156 17.07 6.77 20.66
CA GLU A 156 17.03 7.26 22.04
C GLU A 156 15.60 7.60 22.53
N HIS A 157 14.65 7.84 21.60
CA HIS A 157 13.25 8.11 21.93
C HIS A 157 12.43 6.85 22.23
N PHE A 158 12.99 5.66 21.98
CA PHE A 158 12.31 4.41 22.28
C PHE A 158 12.66 3.94 23.71
N SER A 159 11.60 3.62 24.46
CA SER A 159 11.77 3.09 25.83
C SER A 159 12.53 1.76 25.83
N GLU A 160 13.31 1.50 26.89
CA GLU A 160 13.95 0.20 27.13
C GLU A 160 12.92 -0.96 27.19
N ARG A 161 11.67 -0.66 27.58
CA ARG A 161 10.55 -1.62 27.57
C ARG A 161 10.01 -1.90 26.17
N PHE A 162 10.44 -1.16 25.15
CA PHE A 162 10.03 -1.42 23.77
C PHE A 162 10.53 -2.80 23.34
N GLY A 163 9.58 -3.68 23.08
CA GLY A 163 9.86 -5.06 22.72
C GLY A 163 10.43 -5.23 21.31
N ARG A 164 11.55 -4.56 20.99
CA ARG A 164 12.15 -4.49 19.64
C ARG A 164 12.30 -5.85 18.96
N ARG A 165 12.71 -6.89 19.73
CA ARG A 165 12.84 -8.24 19.19
C ARG A 165 11.50 -8.84 18.80
N ARG A 166 10.45 -8.62 19.60
CA ARG A 166 9.09 -9.11 19.28
C ARG A 166 8.57 -8.47 18.01
N VAL A 167 8.64 -7.15 17.91
CA VAL A 167 8.23 -6.40 16.72
C VAL A 167 9.07 -6.79 15.50
N GLY A 168 10.38 -6.90 15.65
CA GLY A 168 11.28 -7.31 14.57
C GLY A 168 10.97 -8.71 14.04
N TRP A 169 10.78 -9.69 14.94
CA TRP A 169 10.40 -11.05 14.54
C TRP A 169 8.98 -11.12 13.93
N ALA A 170 8.05 -10.28 14.41
CA ALA A 170 6.71 -10.18 13.79
C ALA A 170 6.81 -9.71 12.34
N LEU A 171 7.61 -8.68 12.05
CA LEU A 171 7.83 -8.19 10.68
C LEU A 171 8.50 -9.25 9.78
N ILE A 172 9.50 -9.98 10.29
CA ILE A 172 10.14 -11.08 9.56
C ILE A 172 9.12 -12.20 9.30
N GLY A 173 8.35 -12.59 10.33
CA GLY A 173 7.31 -13.61 10.19
C GLY A 173 6.23 -13.24 9.20
N PHE A 174 5.78 -11.98 9.22
CA PHE A 174 4.86 -11.42 8.22
C PHE A 174 5.42 -11.53 6.80
N GLY A 175 6.66 -11.07 6.59
CA GLY A 175 7.31 -11.20 5.27
C GLY A 175 7.47 -12.65 4.82
N ALA A 176 7.84 -13.57 5.73
CA ALA A 176 7.95 -14.98 5.41
C ALA A 176 6.58 -15.61 5.05
N LEU A 177 5.52 -15.27 5.80
CA LEU A 177 4.16 -15.76 5.53
C LEU A 177 3.66 -15.30 4.16
N LEU A 178 3.80 -14.01 3.85
CA LEU A 178 3.44 -13.47 2.53
C LEU A 178 4.25 -14.10 1.40
N THR A 179 5.55 -14.35 1.62
CA THR A 179 6.40 -15.04 0.64
C THR A 179 5.86 -16.44 0.36
N LEU A 180 5.56 -17.21 1.40
CA LEU A 180 5.02 -18.56 1.24
C LEU A 180 3.66 -18.57 0.53
N MET A 181 2.79 -17.61 0.86
CA MET A 181 1.48 -17.46 0.21
C MET A 181 1.64 -17.19 -1.30
N TRP A 182 2.46 -16.21 -1.69
CA TRP A 182 2.63 -15.87 -3.10
C TRP A 182 3.38 -16.94 -3.89
N LEU A 183 4.45 -17.51 -3.33
CA LEU A 183 5.16 -18.61 -4.00
C LEU A 183 4.29 -19.85 -4.11
N GLY A 184 3.47 -20.17 -3.08
CA GLY A 184 2.51 -21.27 -3.14
C GLY A 184 1.47 -21.14 -4.25
N ARG A 185 1.13 -19.92 -4.66
CA ARG A 185 0.23 -19.63 -5.79
C ARG A 185 0.95 -19.64 -7.15
N ILE A 186 2.15 -19.06 -7.20
CA ILE A 186 2.89 -18.82 -8.46
C ILE A 186 3.62 -20.06 -8.92
N VAL A 187 4.37 -20.74 -8.02
CA VAL A 187 5.26 -21.85 -8.39
C VAL A 187 4.53 -23.04 -9.01
N PRO A 188 3.38 -23.53 -8.47
CA PRO A 188 2.65 -24.63 -9.10
C PRO A 188 2.18 -24.27 -10.52
N SER A 189 1.76 -23.03 -10.75
CA SER A 189 1.32 -22.57 -12.07
C SER A 189 2.48 -22.52 -13.08
N LEU A 190 3.65 -22.03 -12.65
CA LEU A 190 4.87 -22.03 -13.46
C LEU A 190 5.31 -23.44 -13.84
N LEU A 191 5.31 -24.36 -12.89
CA LEU A 191 5.67 -25.76 -13.13
C LEU A 191 4.68 -26.49 -14.06
N ALA A 192 3.40 -26.11 -13.99
CA ALA A 192 2.36 -26.65 -14.87
C ALA A 192 2.29 -25.98 -16.25
N GLY A 193 3.07 -24.91 -16.49
CA GLY A 193 3.01 -24.13 -17.73
C GLY A 193 1.65 -23.46 -17.95
N LYS A 194 0.94 -23.11 -16.87
CA LYS A 194 -0.40 -22.50 -16.91
C LYS A 194 -0.39 -21.13 -16.24
N PRO A 195 -1.29 -20.22 -16.66
CA PRO A 195 -1.48 -18.95 -15.96
C PRO A 195 -1.88 -19.18 -14.49
N PRO A 196 -1.39 -18.37 -13.55
CA PRO A 196 -1.80 -18.48 -12.16
C PRO A 196 -3.25 -18.03 -11.98
N PRO A 197 -4.00 -18.63 -11.03
CA PRO A 197 -5.36 -18.24 -10.72
C PRO A 197 -5.46 -16.74 -10.36
N GLY A 198 -6.53 -16.07 -10.79
CA GLY A 198 -6.77 -14.65 -10.52
C GLY A 198 -5.81 -13.70 -11.25
N LEU A 199 -5.20 -14.15 -12.33
CA LEU A 199 -4.53 -13.26 -13.27
C LEU A 199 -5.57 -12.45 -14.08
N ASP A 200 -6.76 -13.01 -14.26
CA ASP A 200 -7.91 -12.39 -14.92
C ASP A 200 -7.54 -11.74 -16.27
N SER A 201 -7.97 -10.51 -16.52
CA SER A 201 -7.61 -9.78 -17.74
C SER A 201 -6.25 -9.07 -17.67
N TYR A 202 -5.57 -9.10 -16.53
CA TYR A 202 -4.28 -8.43 -16.37
C TYR A 202 -3.15 -9.14 -17.14
N SER A 203 -2.16 -8.38 -17.55
CA SER A 203 -0.99 -8.88 -18.30
C SER A 203 0.04 -9.59 -17.42
N THR A 204 0.08 -9.25 -16.13
CA THR A 204 1.04 -9.79 -15.15
C THR A 204 0.47 -9.76 -13.73
N LEU A 205 1.12 -10.45 -12.83
CA LEU A 205 0.82 -10.46 -11.39
C LEU A 205 1.44 -9.23 -10.69
N PHE A 206 0.95 -8.04 -10.99
CA PHE A 206 1.55 -6.77 -10.54
C PHE A 206 1.51 -6.58 -9.02
N VAL A 207 0.45 -7.05 -8.35
CA VAL A 207 0.34 -7.01 -6.87
C VAL A 207 1.41 -7.91 -6.26
N GLN A 208 1.51 -9.16 -6.72
CA GLN A 208 2.51 -10.12 -6.25
C GLN A 208 3.94 -9.65 -6.53
N ALA A 209 4.16 -9.00 -7.68
CA ALA A 209 5.45 -8.41 -8.00
C ALA A 209 5.81 -7.27 -7.05
N GLY A 210 4.85 -6.40 -6.71
CA GLY A 210 5.01 -5.34 -5.72
C GLY A 210 5.30 -5.88 -4.32
N ASP A 211 4.54 -6.88 -3.89
CA ASP A 211 4.73 -7.50 -2.58
C ASP A 211 6.08 -8.22 -2.47
N LEU A 212 6.40 -9.10 -3.41
CA LEU A 212 7.66 -9.86 -3.41
C LEU A 212 8.89 -8.98 -3.64
N GLY A 213 8.75 -7.90 -4.43
CA GLY A 213 9.86 -7.02 -4.79
C GLY A 213 10.08 -5.83 -3.84
N ILE A 214 9.05 -5.38 -3.13
CA ILE A 214 9.12 -4.16 -2.30
C ILE A 214 8.70 -4.44 -0.86
N VAL A 215 7.45 -4.86 -0.62
CA VAL A 215 6.87 -4.94 0.73
C VAL A 215 7.59 -5.99 1.58
N ILE A 216 7.71 -7.21 1.07
CA ILE A 216 8.33 -8.33 1.79
C ILE A 216 9.81 -8.07 2.10
N PRO A 217 10.66 -7.70 1.13
CA PRO A 217 12.06 -7.40 1.43
C PRO A 217 12.22 -6.26 2.43
N THR A 218 11.38 -5.22 2.34
CA THR A 218 11.43 -4.08 3.25
C THR A 218 10.99 -4.49 4.66
N ALA A 219 9.94 -5.29 4.81
CA ALA A 219 9.49 -5.81 6.11
C ALA A 219 10.55 -6.68 6.78
N ILE A 220 11.14 -7.62 6.04
CA ILE A 220 12.21 -8.50 6.53
C ILE A 220 13.44 -7.67 6.93
N LEU A 221 13.85 -6.70 6.09
CA LEU A 221 14.96 -5.81 6.38
C LEU A 221 14.71 -4.98 7.64
N ALA A 222 13.54 -4.33 7.72
CA ALA A 222 13.14 -3.54 8.89
C ALA A 222 13.15 -4.39 10.16
N GLY A 223 12.60 -5.59 10.10
CA GLY A 223 12.61 -6.55 11.21
C GLY A 223 14.00 -6.99 11.61
N ALA A 224 14.86 -7.34 10.65
CA ALA A 224 16.23 -7.78 10.89
C ALA A 224 17.09 -6.67 11.53
N LEU A 225 16.99 -5.43 11.01
CA LEU A 225 17.67 -4.27 11.57
C LEU A 225 17.20 -4.00 13.00
N LEU A 226 15.91 -4.07 13.26
CA LEU A 226 15.34 -3.84 14.59
C LEU A 226 15.75 -4.94 15.59
N VAL A 227 15.73 -6.22 15.21
CA VAL A 227 16.21 -7.34 16.05
C VAL A 227 17.67 -7.12 16.45
N ARG A 228 18.48 -6.69 15.49
CA ARG A 228 19.92 -6.39 15.72
C ARG A 228 20.15 -5.10 16.52
N GLY A 229 19.11 -4.29 16.76
CA GLY A 229 19.21 -3.01 17.46
C GLY A 229 19.92 -1.93 16.66
N GLN A 230 19.90 -2.04 15.34
CA GLN A 230 20.48 -1.02 14.47
C GLN A 230 19.55 0.20 14.38
N ALA A 231 20.10 1.39 14.44
CA ALA A 231 19.35 2.64 14.48
C ALA A 231 18.31 2.79 13.38
N PHE A 232 18.65 2.41 12.14
CA PHE A 232 17.74 2.49 11.01
C PHE A 232 16.52 1.53 11.12
N GLY A 233 16.63 0.47 11.92
CA GLY A 233 15.50 -0.41 12.25
C GLY A 233 14.39 0.32 13.02
N TYR A 234 14.74 1.32 13.84
CA TYR A 234 13.77 2.15 14.56
C TYR A 234 13.09 3.20 13.69
N VAL A 235 13.60 3.44 12.49
CA VAL A 235 12.92 4.24 11.45
C VAL A 235 11.98 3.35 10.64
N LEU A 236 12.50 2.28 10.05
CA LEU A 236 11.76 1.46 9.09
C LEU A 236 10.62 0.66 9.73
N ALA A 237 10.85 0.09 10.94
CA ALA A 237 9.82 -0.76 11.54
C ALA A 237 8.52 0.00 11.88
N PRO A 238 8.51 1.18 12.52
CA PRO A 238 7.30 1.95 12.71
C PRO A 238 6.64 2.38 11.38
N VAL A 239 7.43 2.75 10.38
CA VAL A 239 6.92 3.09 9.03
C VAL A 239 6.19 1.91 8.43
N MET A 240 6.79 0.70 8.46
CA MET A 240 6.16 -0.52 7.97
C MET A 240 4.90 -0.89 8.75
N LEU A 241 4.90 -0.71 10.07
CA LEU A 241 3.71 -0.97 10.89
C LEU A 241 2.55 -0.03 10.55
N VAL A 242 2.81 1.26 10.35
CA VAL A 242 1.77 2.22 9.95
C VAL A 242 1.23 1.87 8.56
N MET A 243 2.11 1.59 7.60
CA MET A 243 1.74 1.15 6.26
C MET A 243 0.91 -0.15 6.32
N ALA A 244 1.40 -1.17 7.04
CA ALA A 244 0.72 -2.46 7.17
C ALA A 244 -0.66 -2.33 7.83
N SER A 245 -0.81 -1.46 8.85
CA SER A 245 -2.12 -1.22 9.49
C SER A 245 -3.14 -0.63 8.51
N ALA A 246 -2.73 0.33 7.67
CA ALA A 246 -3.61 0.89 6.65
C ALA A 246 -3.95 -0.15 5.57
N PHE A 247 -2.97 -0.98 5.16
CA PHE A 247 -3.21 -2.07 4.21
C PHE A 247 -4.06 -3.19 4.78
N GLY A 248 -3.91 -3.55 6.05
CA GLY A 248 -4.79 -4.53 6.70
C GLY A 248 -6.26 -4.12 6.64
N LEU A 249 -6.55 -2.85 6.92
CA LEU A 249 -7.91 -2.30 6.76
C LEU A 249 -8.36 -2.30 5.29
N ALA A 250 -7.46 -1.98 4.36
CA ALA A 250 -7.76 -2.02 2.93
C ALA A 250 -8.06 -3.44 2.46
N LEU A 251 -7.31 -4.46 2.87
CA LEU A 251 -7.56 -5.85 2.53
C LEU A 251 -8.92 -6.35 3.05
N LEU A 252 -9.32 -5.93 4.25
CA LEU A 252 -10.66 -6.22 4.79
C LEU A 252 -11.77 -5.56 3.95
N ALA A 253 -11.58 -4.29 3.57
CA ALA A 253 -12.54 -3.58 2.72
C ALA A 253 -12.60 -4.14 1.30
N MET A 254 -11.45 -4.51 0.72
CA MET A 254 -11.36 -5.21 -0.57
C MET A 254 -12.11 -6.54 -0.53
N SER A 255 -11.89 -7.34 0.52
CA SER A 255 -12.59 -8.63 0.69
C SER A 255 -14.10 -8.44 0.81
N ALA A 256 -14.53 -7.45 1.60
CA ALA A 256 -15.96 -7.12 1.73
C ALA A 256 -16.56 -6.67 0.38
N ALA A 257 -15.86 -5.83 -0.38
CA ALA A 257 -16.30 -5.38 -1.70
C ALA A 257 -16.38 -6.53 -2.71
N MET A 258 -15.42 -7.46 -2.69
CA MET A 258 -15.44 -8.67 -3.53
C MET A 258 -16.65 -9.56 -3.21
N ILE A 259 -16.94 -9.80 -1.91
CA ILE A 259 -18.12 -10.57 -1.48
C ILE A 259 -19.41 -9.91 -1.96
N LEU A 260 -19.52 -8.57 -1.80
CA LEU A 260 -20.68 -7.81 -2.27
C LEU A 260 -20.85 -7.84 -3.79
N ALA A 261 -19.74 -7.94 -4.53
CA ALA A 261 -19.72 -8.09 -5.99
C ALA A 261 -19.98 -9.55 -6.46
N GLY A 262 -20.20 -10.50 -5.55
CA GLY A 262 -20.43 -11.91 -5.87
C GLY A 262 -19.18 -12.67 -6.31
N VAL A 263 -17.99 -12.15 -6.01
CA VAL A 263 -16.72 -12.82 -6.31
C VAL A 263 -16.40 -13.83 -5.22
N GLU A 264 -16.13 -15.06 -5.61
CA GLU A 264 -15.70 -16.11 -4.68
C GLU A 264 -14.26 -15.86 -4.22
N ILE A 265 -14.06 -15.79 -2.91
CA ILE A 265 -12.74 -15.64 -2.30
C ILE A 265 -12.37 -16.97 -1.64
N PRO A 266 -11.19 -17.56 -1.95
CA PRO A 266 -10.71 -18.73 -1.24
C PRO A 266 -10.62 -18.49 0.28
N LEU A 267 -11.16 -19.41 1.09
CA LEU A 267 -11.16 -19.28 2.56
C LEU A 267 -9.78 -19.03 3.14
N VAL A 268 -8.74 -19.59 2.51
CA VAL A 268 -7.34 -19.39 2.93
C VAL A 268 -6.92 -17.92 2.77
N GLU A 269 -7.28 -17.27 1.68
CA GLU A 269 -6.98 -15.84 1.45
C GLU A 269 -7.76 -14.97 2.46
N LEU A 270 -9.04 -15.26 2.68
CA LEU A 270 -9.87 -14.56 3.65
C LEU A 270 -9.29 -14.68 5.07
N PHE A 271 -8.84 -15.88 5.46
CA PHE A 271 -8.21 -16.11 6.76
C PHE A 271 -6.91 -15.32 6.91
N ILE A 272 -6.04 -15.35 5.90
CA ILE A 272 -4.77 -14.60 5.92
C ILE A 272 -5.04 -13.10 6.02
N PHE A 273 -5.96 -12.55 5.21
CA PHE A 273 -6.28 -11.12 5.22
C PHE A 273 -6.95 -10.66 6.53
N SER A 274 -7.66 -11.55 7.23
CA SER A 274 -8.27 -11.23 8.53
C SER A 274 -7.30 -11.32 9.71
N THR A 275 -6.15 -11.98 9.54
CA THR A 275 -5.13 -12.17 10.59
C THR A 275 -3.94 -11.22 10.46
N LEU A 276 -3.81 -10.51 9.35
CA LEU A 276 -2.80 -9.48 9.08
C LEU A 276 -3.21 -8.12 9.65
#